data_8321b1a7bd235a9e7843fab653810b63
#
_entry.id   8321b1a7bd235a9e7843fab653810b63
#
_cell.length_a   1.000
_cell.length_b   1.000
_cell.length_c   1.000
_cell.angle_alpha   90.00
_cell.angle_beta   90.00
_cell.angle_gamma   90.00
#
_symmetry.space_group_name_H-M   'P 1'
#
loop_
_entity.id
_entity.type
_entity.pdbx_description
1 polymer ?
#
loop_
_entity_poly.entity_id
_entity_poly.type
_entity_poly.pdbx_seq_one_letter_code
_entity_poly.pdbx_strand_id
1 'polypeptide(L)'
;MPSDNERFGGRLTRRAFLQASAGMGIASTLGVPTPSIADPQPEITRIRFLHAPAVWLAPQYIAEALLRMEGFTDIEYVDIGTAHGPDVVARGDADLSMWDTPGTMPALESGRVVILGGVHAGCIEVFGNDRVASVRDIKGKTVAIMGFGNSDHIFLSSLAAYVGIDPRSEINWLPVGAGGDAIRAFADGKVDVLMAFVPQPQELRARRIGRVILDTRVDRPWSQYFCCSVHANRRFVEKYPVAARRALRAILKSADACADDARRAAGFMVSKGYESRPEIALEVVSGLPYRRWREANPEDTVRFFALRLYEVGMIKTSPNKLVAEATDTRFFNALKRELKA
;
A
#
# COMPACT_ATOMS: atom_id res chain seq x y z
N MET A 1 -57.34 -61.93 -38.90
CA MET A 1 -57.97 -62.61 -37.74
C MET A 1 -57.00 -62.45 -36.57
N PRO A 2 -57.50 -62.36 -35.36
CA PRO A 2 -57.76 -61.06 -34.69
C PRO A 2 -56.65 -60.74 -33.66
N SER A 3 -56.48 -59.49 -33.36
CA SER A 3 -56.83 -58.64 -32.21
C SER A 3 -56.48 -59.29 -30.86
N ASP A 4 -55.69 -58.60 -30.07
CA ASP A 4 -56.22 -58.12 -28.81
C ASP A 4 -55.29 -57.09 -28.15
N ASN A 5 -56.01 -56.09 -27.80
CA ASN A 5 -55.54 -54.84 -27.16
C ASN A 5 -55.84 -55.01 -25.65
N GLU A 6 -54.89 -54.96 -24.77
CA GLU A 6 -55.27 -54.76 -23.35
C GLU A 6 -54.39 -53.67 -22.71
N ARG A 7 -55.12 -52.67 -22.30
CA ARG A 7 -54.70 -51.47 -21.52
C ARG A 7 -54.44 -51.87 -20.07
N PHE A 8 -53.33 -51.40 -19.51
CA PHE A 8 -53.25 -51.22 -18.07
C PHE A 8 -53.05 -49.74 -17.76
N GLY A 9 -54.18 -49.11 -17.50
CA GLY A 9 -54.22 -47.77 -16.88
C GLY A 9 -54.31 -47.89 -15.36
N GLY A 10 -53.22 -47.88 -14.66
CA GLY A 10 -53.19 -47.74 -13.21
C GLY A 10 -53.30 -46.30 -12.80
N ARG A 11 -54.48 -45.84 -12.34
CA ARG A 11 -54.62 -44.49 -11.71
C ARG A 11 -53.93 -44.49 -10.36
N LEU A 12 -52.78 -43.73 -10.27
CA LEU A 12 -52.20 -43.41 -8.99
C LEU A 12 -53.15 -42.50 -8.20
N THR A 13 -53.61 -43.01 -7.06
CA THR A 13 -54.50 -42.27 -6.16
C THR A 13 -53.73 -41.18 -5.42
N ARG A 14 -54.42 -40.10 -5.10
CA ARG A 14 -53.88 -38.97 -4.35
C ARG A 14 -53.14 -39.38 -3.05
N ARG A 15 -53.53 -40.52 -2.48
CA ARG A 15 -52.94 -41.05 -1.24
C ARG A 15 -51.55 -41.68 -1.45
N ALA A 16 -51.27 -42.27 -2.62
CA ALA A 16 -50.00 -42.85 -2.98
C ALA A 16 -48.96 -41.70 -3.29
N PHE A 17 -49.43 -40.58 -3.85
CA PHE A 17 -48.60 -39.41 -4.11
C PHE A 17 -48.19 -38.70 -2.81
N LEU A 18 -49.06 -38.64 -1.80
CA LEU A 18 -48.78 -38.03 -0.50
C LEU A 18 -47.89 -38.88 0.41
N GLN A 19 -47.86 -40.22 0.19
CA GLN A 19 -46.95 -41.10 0.94
C GLN A 19 -45.53 -41.16 0.34
N ALA A 20 -45.37 -40.88 -0.96
CA ALA A 20 -44.07 -40.80 -1.61
C ALA A 20 -43.36 -39.43 -1.36
N SER A 21 -44.11 -38.39 -1.03
CA SER A 21 -43.56 -37.06 -0.71
C SER A 21 -43.19 -36.84 0.77
N ALA A 22 -43.54 -37.74 1.67
CA ALA A 22 -43.21 -37.64 3.10
C ALA A 22 -41.85 -38.25 3.49
N GLY A 23 -41.17 -38.93 2.54
CA GLY A 23 -39.88 -39.57 2.78
C GLY A 23 -38.64 -38.76 2.34
N MET A 24 -38.81 -37.61 1.67
CA MET A 24 -37.71 -36.81 1.11
C MET A 24 -37.56 -35.41 1.71
N GLY A 25 -38.21 -35.15 2.85
CA GLY A 25 -38.34 -33.80 3.44
C GLY A 25 -37.56 -33.54 4.72
N ILE A 26 -36.74 -34.45 5.24
CA ILE A 26 -36.06 -34.26 6.55
C ILE A 26 -34.51 -34.43 6.48
N ALA A 27 -33.93 -34.48 5.30
CA ALA A 27 -32.45 -34.51 5.17
C ALA A 27 -31.79 -33.16 4.85
N SER A 28 -32.56 -32.05 4.85
CA SER A 28 -32.02 -30.72 4.41
C SER A 28 -31.88 -29.69 5.51
N THR A 29 -31.99 -30.04 6.80
CA THR A 29 -31.88 -29.08 7.91
C THR A 29 -30.83 -29.42 8.98
N LEU A 30 -30.07 -30.50 8.79
CA LEU A 30 -28.83 -30.64 9.49
C LEU A 30 -27.75 -30.00 8.57
N GLY A 31 -27.53 -28.71 8.72
CA GLY A 31 -26.36 -28.03 8.16
C GLY A 31 -25.14 -28.81 8.61
N VAL A 32 -24.63 -29.69 7.76
CA VAL A 32 -23.29 -30.23 7.91
C VAL A 32 -22.43 -28.99 7.87
N PRO A 33 -21.74 -28.64 8.97
CA PRO A 33 -20.80 -27.53 8.92
C PRO A 33 -19.83 -27.91 7.79
N THR A 34 -19.83 -27.14 6.71
CA THR A 34 -18.77 -27.22 5.71
C THR A 34 -17.50 -27.07 6.53
N PRO A 35 -16.55 -28.03 6.47
CA PRO A 35 -15.32 -27.89 7.21
C PRO A 35 -14.72 -26.56 6.77
N SER A 36 -14.59 -25.63 7.70
CA SER A 36 -13.81 -24.43 7.50
C SER A 36 -12.42 -24.96 7.15
N ILE A 37 -12.04 -24.87 5.87
CA ILE A 37 -10.68 -25.20 5.46
C ILE A 37 -9.82 -24.22 6.22
N ALA A 38 -9.18 -24.70 7.29
CA ALA A 38 -8.26 -23.88 8.07
C ALA A 38 -7.25 -23.30 7.09
N ASP A 39 -7.11 -21.99 7.13
CA ASP A 39 -6.15 -21.29 6.26
C ASP A 39 -4.76 -21.94 6.43
N PRO A 40 -4.09 -22.39 5.35
CA PRO A 40 -2.86 -23.16 5.48
C PRO A 40 -1.81 -22.39 6.28
N GLN A 41 -1.02 -23.07 7.10
CA GLN A 41 0.06 -22.45 7.86
C GLN A 41 1.09 -21.83 6.91
N PRO A 42 1.79 -20.76 7.33
CA PRO A 42 2.85 -20.19 6.50
C PRO A 42 3.98 -21.19 6.32
N GLU A 43 4.59 -21.20 5.16
CA GLU A 43 5.70 -22.12 4.81
C GLU A 43 6.94 -21.87 5.66
N ILE A 44 7.04 -20.68 6.25
CA ILE A 44 8.12 -20.25 7.13
C ILE A 44 7.56 -19.48 8.32
N THR A 45 8.27 -19.51 9.43
CA THR A 45 7.90 -18.76 10.65
C THR A 45 8.73 -17.50 10.88
N ARG A 46 9.83 -17.32 10.13
CA ARG A 46 10.64 -16.11 10.12
C ARG A 46 10.20 -15.20 9.01
N ILE A 47 10.13 -13.88 9.30
CA ILE A 47 9.80 -12.84 8.34
C ILE A 47 10.59 -11.57 8.63
N ARG A 48 11.11 -10.91 7.58
CA ARG A 48 11.96 -9.74 7.69
C ARG A 48 11.30 -8.52 7.03
N PHE A 49 11.14 -7.47 7.79
CA PHE A 49 10.64 -6.16 7.35
C PHE A 49 11.75 -5.13 7.35
N LEU A 50 11.57 -4.02 6.63
CA LEU A 50 12.44 -2.86 6.78
C LEU A 50 12.19 -2.16 8.11
N HIS A 51 13.25 -1.63 8.71
CA HIS A 51 13.18 -0.72 9.83
C HIS A 51 13.51 0.71 9.35
N ALA A 52 12.53 1.59 9.47
CA ALA A 52 12.70 3.02 9.31
C ALA A 52 11.84 3.73 10.37
N PRO A 53 12.40 4.62 11.20
CA PRO A 53 11.66 5.28 12.28
C PRO A 53 10.70 6.33 11.69
N ALA A 54 9.53 5.89 11.24
CA ALA A 54 8.56 6.74 10.55
C ALA A 54 7.12 6.42 10.97
N VAL A 55 6.37 7.45 11.38
CA VAL A 55 4.98 7.31 11.86
C VAL A 55 4.03 6.80 10.75
N TRP A 56 4.29 7.13 9.50
CA TRP A 56 3.48 6.65 8.37
C TRP A 56 3.59 5.13 8.15
N LEU A 57 4.58 4.46 8.75
CA LEU A 57 4.70 3.00 8.79
C LEU A 57 3.92 2.35 9.95
N ALA A 58 3.09 3.09 10.68
CA ALA A 58 2.35 2.57 11.83
C ALA A 58 1.67 1.22 11.58
N PRO A 59 0.97 0.96 10.44
CA PRO A 59 0.37 -0.35 10.21
C PRO A 59 1.37 -1.49 10.19
N GLN A 60 2.59 -1.29 9.70
CA GLN A 60 3.62 -2.33 9.69
C GLN A 60 4.08 -2.70 11.09
N TYR A 61 4.33 -1.71 11.96
CA TYR A 61 4.84 -1.96 13.31
C TYR A 61 3.76 -2.46 14.27
N ILE A 62 2.55 -1.94 14.14
CA ILE A 62 1.39 -2.38 14.94
C ILE A 62 0.97 -3.80 14.55
N ALA A 63 1.27 -4.25 13.32
CA ALA A 63 0.96 -5.60 12.85
C ALA A 63 1.69 -6.71 13.62
N GLU A 64 2.68 -6.45 14.47
CA GLU A 64 3.50 -7.50 15.10
C GLU A 64 2.67 -8.56 15.83
N ALA A 65 1.70 -8.15 16.65
CA ALA A 65 0.81 -9.10 17.33
C ALA A 65 -0.03 -9.93 16.34
N LEU A 66 -0.50 -9.30 15.26
CA LEU A 66 -1.27 -9.98 14.21
C LEU A 66 -0.38 -10.93 13.41
N LEU A 67 0.86 -10.57 13.13
CA LEU A 67 1.83 -11.45 12.47
C LEU A 67 2.08 -12.72 13.30
N ARG A 68 2.17 -12.60 14.63
CA ARG A 68 2.28 -13.78 15.51
C ARG A 68 1.04 -14.67 15.42
N MET A 69 -0.16 -14.09 15.36
CA MET A 69 -1.40 -14.84 15.14
C MET A 69 -1.46 -15.49 13.75
N GLU A 70 -0.78 -14.91 12.77
CA GLU A 70 -0.65 -15.48 11.42
C GLU A 70 0.41 -16.60 11.32
N GLY A 71 1.13 -16.89 12.43
CA GLY A 71 2.06 -18.01 12.52
C GLY A 71 3.55 -17.62 12.42
N PHE A 72 3.88 -16.32 12.42
CA PHE A 72 5.25 -15.85 12.44
C PHE A 72 5.78 -15.80 13.89
N THR A 73 6.80 -16.55 14.19
CA THR A 73 7.44 -16.57 15.53
C THR A 73 8.71 -15.74 15.59
N ASP A 74 9.38 -15.55 14.47
CA ASP A 74 10.58 -14.73 14.31
C ASP A 74 10.30 -13.56 13.36
N ILE A 75 10.10 -12.37 13.92
CA ILE A 75 9.78 -11.14 13.20
C ILE A 75 10.97 -10.20 13.36
N GLU A 76 11.67 -9.97 12.27
CA GLU A 76 12.89 -9.17 12.22
C GLU A 76 12.63 -7.85 11.51
N TYR A 77 13.21 -6.77 12.03
CA TYR A 77 13.23 -5.46 11.40
C TYR A 77 14.66 -5.11 10.99
N VAL A 78 14.93 -5.09 9.70
CA VAL A 78 16.24 -4.84 9.10
C VAL A 78 16.43 -3.34 8.96
N ASP A 79 17.46 -2.81 9.63
CA ASP A 79 17.79 -1.38 9.53
C ASP A 79 18.28 -1.05 8.11
N ILE A 80 17.66 -0.06 7.50
CA ILE A 80 18.04 0.37 6.15
C ILE A 80 19.29 1.25 6.12
N GLY A 81 19.69 1.82 7.27
CA GLY A 81 20.79 2.79 7.32
C GLY A 81 20.54 3.97 6.39
N THR A 82 21.44 4.20 5.43
CA THR A 82 21.31 5.22 4.39
C THR A 82 20.77 4.68 3.06
N ALA A 83 20.45 3.38 2.99
CA ALA A 83 19.97 2.76 1.77
C ALA A 83 18.50 3.17 1.48
N HIS A 84 18.14 3.18 0.21
CA HIS A 84 16.75 3.30 -0.19
C HIS A 84 16.01 1.98 0.11
N GLY A 85 14.92 2.04 0.87
CA GLY A 85 14.23 0.85 1.39
C GLY A 85 13.86 -0.19 0.31
N PRO A 86 13.25 0.19 -0.84
CA PRO A 86 12.93 -0.76 -1.90
C PRO A 86 14.13 -1.53 -2.45
N ASP A 87 15.33 -0.95 -2.45
CA ASP A 87 16.55 -1.63 -2.91
C ASP A 87 17.00 -2.72 -1.92
N VAL A 88 16.77 -2.51 -0.63
CA VAL A 88 17.03 -3.53 0.42
C VAL A 88 16.14 -4.76 0.20
N VAL A 89 14.85 -4.54 -0.10
CA VAL A 89 13.92 -5.62 -0.47
C VAL A 89 14.32 -6.27 -1.79
N ALA A 90 14.74 -5.48 -2.79
CA ALA A 90 15.17 -6.01 -4.09
C ALA A 90 16.38 -6.94 -3.99
N ARG A 91 17.31 -6.68 -3.06
CA ARG A 91 18.45 -7.56 -2.79
C ARG A 91 18.07 -8.83 -2.02
N GLY A 92 16.91 -8.84 -1.35
CA GLY A 92 16.45 -9.93 -0.50
C GLY A 92 17.01 -9.87 0.93
N ASP A 93 17.50 -8.71 1.36
CA ASP A 93 17.93 -8.48 2.75
C ASP A 93 16.70 -8.38 3.67
N ALA A 94 15.57 -7.87 3.16
CA ALA A 94 14.24 -7.96 3.75
C ALA A 94 13.27 -8.69 2.80
N ASP A 95 12.22 -9.31 3.35
CA ASP A 95 11.26 -10.10 2.59
C ASP A 95 10.15 -9.25 2.00
N LEU A 96 9.60 -8.35 2.81
CA LEU A 96 8.59 -7.38 2.39
C LEU A 96 8.56 -6.17 3.34
N SER A 97 7.91 -5.11 2.92
CA SER A 97 7.67 -3.93 3.76
C SER A 97 6.59 -3.04 3.19
N MET A 98 6.08 -2.13 4.01
CA MET A 98 5.41 -0.93 3.51
C MET A 98 6.46 0.08 3.06
N TRP A 99 6.19 0.74 1.94
CA TRP A 99 6.98 1.88 1.46
C TRP A 99 6.13 2.78 0.58
N ASP A 100 6.62 3.99 0.28
CA ASP A 100 5.95 4.85 -0.67
C ASP A 100 6.00 4.26 -2.08
N THR A 101 4.86 4.29 -2.75
CA THR A 101 4.71 3.65 -4.05
C THR A 101 5.53 4.34 -5.15
N PRO A 102 5.60 5.69 -5.22
CA PRO A 102 6.45 6.36 -6.21
C PRO A 102 7.92 5.96 -6.09
N GLY A 103 8.49 6.01 -4.88
CA GLY A 103 9.87 5.64 -4.65
C GLY A 103 10.19 4.17 -4.95
N THR A 104 9.17 3.31 -4.95
CA THR A 104 9.35 1.89 -5.29
C THR A 104 9.48 1.64 -6.80
N MET A 105 9.11 2.59 -7.68
CA MET A 105 9.07 2.39 -9.13
C MET A 105 10.38 1.84 -9.75
N PRO A 106 11.58 2.36 -9.43
CA PRO A 106 12.83 1.81 -9.98
C PRO A 106 13.07 0.35 -9.57
N ALA A 107 12.73 0.00 -8.32
CA ALA A 107 12.86 -1.36 -7.82
C ALA A 107 11.87 -2.33 -8.51
N LEU A 108 10.65 -1.85 -8.84
CA LEU A 108 9.68 -2.60 -9.63
C LEU A 108 10.22 -2.87 -11.05
N GLU A 109 10.82 -1.88 -11.70
CA GLU A 109 11.41 -2.03 -13.03
C GLU A 109 12.55 -3.06 -13.05
N SER A 110 13.27 -3.23 -11.94
CA SER A 110 14.30 -4.27 -11.81
C SER A 110 13.75 -5.71 -11.92
N GLY A 111 12.45 -5.90 -11.81
CA GLY A 111 11.78 -7.19 -11.77
C GLY A 111 11.98 -8.00 -10.48
N ARG A 112 12.70 -7.45 -9.49
CA ARG A 112 13.02 -8.14 -8.23
C ARG A 112 12.01 -7.89 -7.12
N VAL A 113 11.19 -6.85 -7.28
CA VAL A 113 10.17 -6.41 -6.32
C VAL A 113 8.80 -6.49 -6.97
N VAL A 114 7.79 -6.82 -6.19
CA VAL A 114 6.37 -6.81 -6.59
C VAL A 114 5.53 -6.08 -5.56
N ILE A 115 4.49 -5.36 -6.01
CA ILE A 115 3.46 -4.78 -5.15
C ILE A 115 2.41 -5.85 -4.85
N LEU A 116 2.16 -6.10 -3.57
CA LEU A 116 1.14 -7.05 -3.12
C LEU A 116 -0.21 -6.38 -2.83
N GLY A 117 -0.20 -5.11 -2.42
CA GLY A 117 -1.41 -4.38 -2.06
C GLY A 117 -1.11 -2.95 -1.64
N GLY A 118 -2.10 -2.08 -1.66
CA GLY A 118 -2.01 -0.73 -1.13
C GLY A 118 -2.49 -0.64 0.30
N VAL A 119 -1.99 0.31 1.08
CA VAL A 119 -2.35 0.48 2.50
C VAL A 119 -3.06 1.80 2.75
N HIS A 120 -2.47 2.92 2.38
CA HIS A 120 -3.08 4.25 2.54
C HIS A 120 -2.62 5.24 1.47
N ALA A 121 -3.38 6.30 1.29
CA ALA A 121 -3.01 7.48 0.52
C ALA A 121 -2.49 8.59 1.46
N GLY A 122 -2.03 9.71 0.92
CA GLY A 122 -2.01 10.99 1.63
C GLY A 122 -0.91 11.22 2.65
N CYS A 123 0.26 10.62 2.51
CA CYS A 123 1.39 10.85 3.43
C CYS A 123 2.41 11.89 2.93
N ILE A 124 2.18 12.49 1.77
CA ILE A 124 3.10 13.43 1.12
C ILE A 124 2.41 14.79 0.95
N GLU A 125 3.12 15.85 1.30
CA GLU A 125 2.80 17.21 0.92
C GLU A 125 4.01 17.84 0.20
N VAL A 126 3.76 18.73 -0.75
CA VAL A 126 4.80 19.53 -1.41
C VAL A 126 4.64 20.97 -0.98
N PHE A 127 5.74 21.55 -0.54
CA PHE A 127 5.80 22.95 -0.08
C PHE A 127 6.56 23.80 -1.09
N GLY A 128 6.04 24.99 -1.35
CA GLY A 128 6.69 26.05 -2.10
C GLY A 128 6.97 27.26 -1.21
N ASN A 129 8.03 27.99 -1.51
CA ASN A 129 8.30 29.30 -0.91
C ASN A 129 7.39 30.38 -1.57
N ASP A 130 7.64 31.66 -1.26
CA ASP A 130 6.83 32.77 -1.79
C ASP A 130 6.85 32.92 -3.32
N ARG A 131 7.84 32.32 -3.99
CA ARG A 131 8.00 32.32 -5.46
C ARG A 131 7.28 31.15 -6.15
N VAL A 132 6.67 30.26 -5.39
CA VAL A 132 6.02 29.02 -5.90
C VAL A 132 4.62 28.92 -5.28
N ALA A 133 3.60 29.24 -6.07
CA ALA A 133 2.22 29.22 -5.63
C ALA A 133 1.47 27.94 -6.03
N SER A 134 1.97 27.24 -7.05
CA SER A 134 1.38 26.02 -7.59
C SER A 134 2.44 25.04 -8.10
N VAL A 135 2.02 23.81 -8.38
CA VAL A 135 2.90 22.79 -8.98
C VAL A 135 3.52 23.25 -10.31
N ARG A 136 2.83 24.07 -11.10
CA ARG A 136 3.34 24.57 -12.39
C ARG A 136 4.50 25.54 -12.24
N ASP A 137 4.61 26.19 -11.09
CA ASP A 137 5.66 27.17 -10.81
C ASP A 137 7.00 26.53 -10.46
N ILE A 138 7.07 25.18 -10.34
CA ILE A 138 8.32 24.47 -10.06
C ILE A 138 9.32 24.51 -11.22
N LYS A 139 8.84 24.84 -12.43
CA LYS A 139 9.70 25.01 -13.61
C LYS A 139 10.80 26.05 -13.37
N GLY A 140 12.05 25.66 -13.59
CA GLY A 140 13.23 26.52 -13.39
C GLY A 140 13.58 26.80 -11.92
N LYS A 141 12.88 26.18 -10.97
CA LYS A 141 13.14 26.37 -9.53
C LYS A 141 14.16 25.38 -9.01
N THR A 142 14.72 25.74 -7.85
CA THR A 142 15.60 24.85 -7.10
C THR A 142 14.76 23.98 -6.17
N VAL A 143 14.85 22.67 -6.34
CA VAL A 143 14.05 21.68 -5.64
C VAL A 143 14.93 20.79 -4.77
N ALA A 144 14.63 20.75 -3.47
CA ALA A 144 15.37 19.89 -2.54
C ALA A 144 15.03 18.41 -2.78
N ILE A 145 16.06 17.57 -2.78
CA ILE A 145 15.93 16.11 -2.76
C ILE A 145 16.93 15.50 -1.77
N MET A 146 16.60 14.34 -1.20
CA MET A 146 17.56 13.57 -0.39
C MET A 146 18.74 13.11 -1.25
N GLY A 147 18.45 12.73 -2.50
CA GLY A 147 19.41 12.30 -3.50
C GLY A 147 18.69 11.80 -4.75
N PHE A 148 19.42 11.70 -5.85
CA PHE A 148 18.88 11.17 -7.10
C PHE A 148 18.46 9.71 -6.92
N GLY A 149 17.27 9.35 -7.43
CA GLY A 149 16.70 8.02 -7.32
C GLY A 149 15.98 7.73 -6.00
N ASN A 150 16.02 8.63 -5.01
CA ASN A 150 15.21 8.51 -3.79
C ASN A 150 13.74 8.87 -4.03
N SER A 151 12.90 8.56 -3.06
CA SER A 151 11.45 8.73 -3.11
C SER A 151 11.00 10.14 -3.50
N ASP A 152 11.64 11.16 -2.94
CA ASP A 152 11.33 12.56 -3.23
C ASP A 152 11.68 12.94 -4.67
N HIS A 153 12.84 12.54 -5.17
CA HIS A 153 13.23 12.77 -6.56
C HIS A 153 12.25 12.09 -7.54
N ILE A 154 11.89 10.84 -7.28
CA ILE A 154 10.97 10.07 -8.14
C ILE A 154 9.55 10.66 -8.10
N PHE A 155 9.04 10.98 -6.90
CA PHE A 155 7.71 11.58 -6.78
C PHE A 155 7.63 12.95 -7.45
N LEU A 156 8.57 13.85 -7.16
CA LEU A 156 8.58 15.20 -7.72
C LEU A 156 8.81 15.20 -9.24
N SER A 157 9.57 14.23 -9.75
CA SER A 157 9.72 14.03 -11.19
C SER A 157 8.41 13.58 -11.84
N SER A 158 7.66 12.67 -11.20
CA SER A 158 6.33 12.26 -11.69
C SER A 158 5.32 13.42 -11.63
N LEU A 159 5.41 14.26 -10.61
CA LEU A 159 4.61 15.45 -10.44
C LEU A 159 4.90 16.49 -11.54
N ALA A 160 6.18 16.75 -11.83
CA ALA A 160 6.63 17.62 -12.90
C ALA A 160 6.13 17.13 -14.27
N ALA A 161 6.32 15.84 -14.57
CA ALA A 161 5.84 15.22 -15.79
C ALA A 161 4.31 15.38 -15.96
N TYR A 162 3.56 15.23 -14.88
CA TYR A 162 2.09 15.37 -14.90
C TYR A 162 1.64 16.76 -15.36
N VAL A 163 2.40 17.81 -15.01
CA VAL A 163 2.08 19.20 -15.42
C VAL A 163 2.84 19.65 -16.68
N GLY A 164 3.53 18.73 -17.36
CA GLY A 164 4.21 18.99 -18.63
C GLY A 164 5.60 19.62 -18.49
N ILE A 165 6.26 19.45 -17.35
CA ILE A 165 7.64 19.91 -17.10
C ILE A 165 8.58 18.71 -17.21
N ASP A 166 9.66 18.85 -18.01
CA ASP A 166 10.71 17.81 -18.08
C ASP A 166 11.63 17.92 -16.82
N PRO A 167 11.55 16.95 -15.90
CA PRO A 167 12.33 17.02 -14.67
C PRO A 167 13.84 16.95 -14.87
N ARG A 168 14.31 16.48 -16.05
CA ARG A 168 15.73 16.31 -16.35
C ARG A 168 16.39 17.61 -16.80
N SER A 169 15.63 18.54 -17.36
CA SER A 169 16.15 19.77 -17.98
C SER A 169 15.53 21.05 -17.45
N GLU A 170 14.35 20.98 -16.83
CA GLU A 170 13.58 22.15 -16.42
C GLU A 170 13.47 22.32 -14.90
N ILE A 171 14.19 21.51 -14.11
CA ILE A 171 14.25 21.61 -12.65
C ILE A 171 15.72 21.62 -12.19
N ASN A 172 16.04 22.51 -11.26
CA ASN A 172 17.34 22.55 -10.63
C ASN A 172 17.34 21.70 -9.35
N TRP A 173 17.74 20.45 -9.46
CA TRP A 173 17.78 19.53 -8.32
C TRP A 173 18.95 19.85 -7.38
N LEU A 174 18.68 20.00 -6.10
CA LEU A 174 19.69 20.20 -5.06
C LEU A 174 19.63 19.03 -4.05
N PRO A 175 20.59 18.08 -4.10
CA PRO A 175 20.74 17.08 -3.06
C PRO A 175 21.14 17.74 -1.73
N VAL A 176 20.30 17.58 -0.69
CA VAL A 176 20.50 18.20 0.63
C VAL A 176 20.58 17.17 1.76
N GLY A 177 20.52 15.87 1.43
CA GLY A 177 20.44 14.80 2.42
C GLY A 177 19.04 14.61 3.01
N ALA A 178 18.92 13.74 3.99
CA ALA A 178 17.65 13.30 4.56
C ALA A 178 17.13 14.23 5.67
N GLY A 179 15.82 14.22 5.87
CA GLY A 179 15.17 14.75 7.07
C GLY A 179 15.30 16.27 7.26
N GLY A 180 15.86 16.68 8.39
CA GLY A 180 15.94 18.09 8.80
C GLY A 180 16.80 18.97 7.91
N ASP A 181 17.69 18.42 7.11
CA ASP A 181 18.55 19.22 6.21
C ASP A 181 17.75 19.82 5.06
N ALA A 182 16.77 19.09 4.52
CA ALA A 182 15.86 19.63 3.50
C ALA A 182 14.99 20.78 4.05
N ILE A 183 14.44 20.62 5.25
CA ILE A 183 13.63 21.66 5.91
C ILE A 183 14.51 22.90 6.18
N ARG A 184 15.74 22.70 6.63
CA ARG A 184 16.68 23.80 6.89
C ARG A 184 17.04 24.53 5.61
N ALA A 185 17.40 23.81 4.54
CA ALA A 185 17.71 24.40 3.25
C ALA A 185 16.53 25.21 2.69
N PHE A 186 15.32 24.75 2.89
CA PHE A 186 14.09 25.43 2.49
C PHE A 186 13.83 26.69 3.35
N ALA A 187 13.98 26.59 4.68
CA ALA A 187 13.84 27.72 5.58
C ALA A 187 14.89 28.81 5.34
N ASP A 188 16.12 28.43 4.97
CA ASP A 188 17.20 29.34 4.61
C ASP A 188 17.07 29.96 3.20
N GLY A 189 16.02 29.59 2.44
CA GLY A 189 15.79 30.07 1.08
C GLY A 189 16.76 29.52 0.03
N LYS A 190 17.52 28.46 0.34
CA LYS A 190 18.45 27.79 -0.58
C LYS A 190 17.73 26.99 -1.65
N VAL A 191 16.50 26.56 -1.36
CA VAL A 191 15.62 25.85 -2.28
C VAL A 191 14.25 26.49 -2.30
N ASP A 192 13.54 26.33 -3.41
CA ASP A 192 12.22 26.91 -3.64
C ASP A 192 11.09 25.93 -3.32
N VAL A 193 11.37 24.65 -3.42
CA VAL A 193 10.40 23.55 -3.28
C VAL A 193 11.00 22.41 -2.49
N LEU A 194 10.16 21.78 -1.68
CA LEU A 194 10.51 20.59 -0.93
C LEU A 194 9.32 19.65 -0.85
N MET A 195 9.56 18.35 -0.99
CA MET A 195 8.60 17.31 -0.64
C MET A 195 8.78 16.93 0.83
N ALA A 196 7.68 16.81 1.55
CA ALA A 196 7.66 16.47 2.96
C ALA A 196 6.79 15.23 3.20
N PHE A 197 7.35 14.21 3.85
CA PHE A 197 6.60 13.11 4.45
C PHE A 197 6.14 13.48 5.86
N VAL A 198 4.96 13.00 6.26
CA VAL A 198 4.52 13.15 7.65
C VAL A 198 5.58 12.54 8.61
N PRO A 199 6.00 13.22 9.69
CA PRO A 199 5.40 14.40 10.30
C PRO A 199 6.00 15.76 9.85
N GLN A 200 6.86 15.83 8.85
CA GLN A 200 7.49 17.07 8.39
C GLN A 200 6.49 18.16 7.98
N PRO A 201 5.36 17.85 7.29
CA PRO A 201 4.34 18.86 6.99
C PRO A 201 3.79 19.55 8.25
N GLN A 202 3.61 18.81 9.34
CA GLN A 202 3.15 19.35 10.62
C GLN A 202 4.17 20.36 11.17
N GLU A 203 5.45 20.03 11.10
CA GLU A 203 6.53 20.91 11.53
C GLU A 203 6.57 22.20 10.68
N LEU A 204 6.52 22.08 9.36
CA LEU A 204 6.54 23.23 8.45
C LEU A 204 5.36 24.17 8.71
N ARG A 205 4.16 23.64 8.91
CA ARG A 205 2.97 24.43 9.26
C ARG A 205 3.11 25.10 10.62
N ALA A 206 3.55 24.39 11.65
CA ALA A 206 3.74 24.94 12.98
C ALA A 206 4.76 26.10 12.99
N ARG A 207 5.79 26.00 12.18
CA ARG A 207 6.84 27.02 12.01
C ARG A 207 6.48 28.09 10.98
N ARG A 208 5.36 27.97 10.27
CA ARG A 208 4.93 28.87 9.17
C ARG A 208 5.98 28.99 8.07
N ILE A 209 6.62 27.89 7.72
CA ILE A 209 7.65 27.82 6.67
C ILE A 209 6.99 27.35 5.38
N GLY A 210 7.01 28.22 4.36
CA GLY A 210 6.42 27.94 3.03
C GLY A 210 4.90 27.80 3.04
N ARG A 211 4.38 27.35 1.91
CA ARG A 211 2.95 27.05 1.70
C ARG A 211 2.80 25.68 1.05
N VAL A 212 1.72 24.99 1.34
CA VAL A 212 1.38 23.73 0.66
C VAL A 212 0.95 24.06 -0.76
N ILE A 213 1.59 23.45 -1.76
CA ILE A 213 1.23 23.55 -3.18
C ILE A 213 0.63 22.25 -3.71
N LEU A 214 0.77 21.17 -2.95
CA LEU A 214 0.12 19.87 -3.17
C LEU A 214 -0.03 19.12 -1.85
N ASP A 215 -1.23 18.60 -1.59
CA ASP A 215 -1.53 17.66 -0.51
C ASP A 215 -2.13 16.36 -1.11
N THR A 216 -1.38 15.29 -1.06
CA THR A 216 -1.81 14.00 -1.64
C THR A 216 -3.01 13.37 -0.92
N ARG A 217 -3.48 13.91 0.21
CA ARG A 217 -4.71 13.47 0.89
C ARG A 217 -5.97 13.97 0.17
N VAL A 218 -5.90 15.16 -0.42
CA VAL A 218 -7.08 15.87 -0.94
C VAL A 218 -6.96 16.21 -2.41
N ASP A 219 -5.78 16.52 -2.92
CA ASP A 219 -5.59 16.98 -4.28
C ASP A 219 -5.66 15.85 -5.30
N ARG A 220 -6.54 16.00 -6.28
CA ARG A 220 -6.63 15.08 -7.41
C ARG A 220 -5.53 15.36 -8.45
N PRO A 221 -5.04 14.31 -9.10
CA PRO A 221 -5.44 12.90 -8.99
C PRO A 221 -4.77 12.13 -7.84
N TRP A 222 -3.76 12.67 -7.16
CA TRP A 222 -2.91 11.95 -6.18
C TRP A 222 -3.70 11.36 -5.02
N SER A 223 -4.75 12.03 -4.55
CA SER A 223 -5.61 11.52 -3.48
C SER A 223 -6.38 10.25 -3.85
N GLN A 224 -6.36 9.85 -5.13
CA GLN A 224 -7.01 8.63 -5.61
C GLN A 224 -6.08 7.40 -5.59
N TYR A 225 -4.78 7.63 -5.42
CA TYR A 225 -3.75 6.60 -5.49
C TYR A 225 -3.10 6.33 -4.14
N PHE A 226 -2.57 5.13 -3.98
CA PHE A 226 -1.84 4.78 -2.76
C PHE A 226 -0.53 5.56 -2.67
N CYS A 227 -0.37 6.30 -1.57
CA CYS A 227 0.94 6.79 -1.17
C CYS A 227 1.83 5.62 -0.79
N CYS A 228 1.31 4.73 0.10
CA CYS A 228 2.07 3.60 0.61
C CYS A 228 1.42 2.27 0.22
N SER A 229 2.28 1.35 -0.23
CA SER A 229 1.94 -0.01 -0.62
C SER A 229 2.82 -1.02 0.10
N VAL A 230 2.34 -2.27 0.22
CA VAL A 230 3.17 -3.40 0.60
C VAL A 230 3.88 -3.91 -0.63
N HIS A 231 5.19 -3.82 -0.64
CA HIS A 231 6.05 -4.38 -1.64
C HIS A 231 6.88 -5.53 -1.06
N ALA A 232 7.21 -6.51 -1.88
CA ALA A 232 7.88 -7.72 -1.45
C ALA A 232 8.95 -8.15 -2.45
N ASN A 233 9.97 -8.85 -1.96
CA ASN A 233 10.92 -9.54 -2.81
C ASN A 233 10.18 -10.61 -3.63
N ARG A 234 10.34 -10.59 -4.95
CA ARG A 234 9.64 -11.51 -5.86
C ARG A 234 9.89 -12.98 -5.52
N ARG A 235 11.16 -13.35 -5.27
CA ARG A 235 11.52 -14.73 -4.93
C ARG A 235 10.90 -15.21 -3.61
N PHE A 236 10.75 -14.28 -2.65
CA PHE A 236 10.04 -14.57 -1.41
C PHE A 236 8.58 -14.91 -1.69
N VAL A 237 7.88 -14.11 -2.50
CA VAL A 237 6.47 -14.32 -2.84
C VAL A 237 6.26 -15.62 -3.63
N GLU A 238 7.15 -15.92 -4.57
CA GLU A 238 7.11 -17.14 -5.37
C GLU A 238 7.35 -18.39 -4.52
N LYS A 239 8.28 -18.32 -3.59
CA LYS A 239 8.67 -19.46 -2.74
C LYS A 239 7.74 -19.67 -1.54
N TYR A 240 7.17 -18.59 -1.00
CA TYR A 240 6.40 -18.59 0.23
C TYR A 240 5.06 -17.82 0.07
N PRO A 241 4.18 -18.24 -0.85
CA PRO A 241 2.95 -17.49 -1.17
C PRO A 241 1.96 -17.41 0.00
N VAL A 242 1.90 -18.43 0.87
CA VAL A 242 1.02 -18.40 2.06
C VAL A 242 1.56 -17.40 3.07
N ALA A 243 2.87 -17.40 3.32
CA ALA A 243 3.51 -16.43 4.21
C ALA A 243 3.32 -15.00 3.70
N ALA A 244 3.50 -14.76 2.39
CA ALA A 244 3.28 -13.43 1.78
C ALA A 244 1.82 -12.95 1.96
N ARG A 245 0.82 -13.83 1.72
CA ARG A 245 -0.60 -13.52 1.91
C ARG A 245 -0.92 -13.21 3.38
N ARG A 246 -0.41 -14.01 4.32
CA ARG A 246 -0.64 -13.85 5.75
C ARG A 246 -0.01 -12.56 6.28
N ALA A 247 1.21 -12.23 5.85
CA ALA A 247 1.85 -10.98 6.20
C ALA A 247 1.06 -9.76 5.67
N LEU A 248 0.61 -9.81 4.42
CA LEU A 248 -0.26 -8.77 3.87
C LEU A 248 -1.55 -8.63 4.68
N ARG A 249 -2.18 -9.74 5.07
CA ARG A 249 -3.40 -9.73 5.90
C ARG A 249 -3.18 -9.06 7.24
N ALA A 250 -2.07 -9.36 7.91
CA ALA A 250 -1.72 -8.72 9.16
C ALA A 250 -1.58 -7.20 9.04
N ILE A 251 -0.89 -6.73 7.98
CA ILE A 251 -0.71 -5.29 7.71
C ILE A 251 -2.05 -4.62 7.41
N LEU A 252 -2.92 -5.21 6.59
CA LEU A 252 -4.22 -4.62 6.27
C LEU A 252 -5.15 -4.55 7.48
N LYS A 253 -5.18 -5.60 8.33
CA LYS A 253 -5.90 -5.57 9.60
C LYS A 253 -5.34 -4.51 10.55
N SER A 254 -4.03 -4.32 10.55
CA SER A 254 -3.39 -3.27 11.34
C SER A 254 -3.72 -1.87 10.82
N ALA A 255 -3.85 -1.69 9.51
CA ALA A 255 -4.32 -0.42 8.94
C ALA A 255 -5.75 -0.10 9.41
N ASP A 256 -6.63 -1.10 9.48
CA ASP A 256 -7.96 -0.93 10.07
C ASP A 256 -7.89 -0.56 11.55
N ALA A 257 -7.03 -1.24 12.33
CA ALA A 257 -6.84 -0.92 13.73
C ALA A 257 -6.32 0.51 13.96
N CYS A 258 -5.44 1.02 13.08
CA CYS A 258 -5.02 2.42 13.09
C CYS A 258 -6.19 3.39 12.82
N ALA A 259 -7.11 3.01 11.93
CA ALA A 259 -8.30 3.82 11.64
C ALA A 259 -9.34 3.77 12.76
N ASP A 260 -9.45 2.63 13.45
CA ASP A 260 -10.44 2.40 14.52
C ASP A 260 -10.04 3.10 15.81
N ASP A 261 -8.75 3.07 16.17
CA ASP A 261 -8.19 3.68 17.38
C ASP A 261 -6.84 4.37 17.08
N ALA A 262 -6.94 5.54 16.46
CA ALA A 262 -5.77 6.35 16.12
C ALA A 262 -4.97 6.77 17.37
N ARG A 263 -5.63 6.96 18.52
CA ARG A 263 -4.97 7.33 19.78
C ARG A 263 -4.06 6.21 20.29
N ARG A 264 -4.56 4.97 20.27
CA ARG A 264 -3.78 3.80 20.66
C ARG A 264 -2.61 3.57 19.69
N ALA A 265 -2.86 3.70 18.39
CA ALA A 265 -1.84 3.56 17.37
C ALA A 265 -0.74 4.62 17.51
N ALA A 266 -1.10 5.88 17.69
CA ALA A 266 -0.15 6.97 17.94
C ALA A 266 0.66 6.74 19.23
N GLY A 267 -0.01 6.33 20.31
CA GLY A 267 0.65 5.99 21.59
C GLY A 267 1.68 4.87 21.44
N PHE A 268 1.37 3.85 20.61
CA PHE A 268 2.33 2.79 20.29
C PHE A 268 3.57 3.36 19.56
N MET A 269 3.39 4.22 18.54
CA MET A 269 4.50 4.82 17.79
C MET A 269 5.39 5.67 18.68
N VAL A 270 4.80 6.43 19.61
CA VAL A 270 5.54 7.20 20.62
C VAL A 270 6.32 6.29 21.58
N SER A 271 5.69 5.21 22.07
CA SER A 271 6.33 4.27 22.99
C SER A 271 7.54 3.55 22.38
N LYS A 272 7.58 3.43 21.05
CA LYS A 272 8.69 2.85 20.29
C LYS A 272 9.74 3.89 19.86
N GLY A 273 9.53 5.17 20.16
CA GLY A 273 10.45 6.26 19.83
C GLY A 273 10.42 6.69 18.36
N TYR A 274 9.38 6.31 17.60
CA TYR A 274 9.24 6.70 16.20
C TYR A 274 8.76 8.15 16.01
N GLU A 275 8.17 8.74 17.03
CA GLU A 275 7.88 10.16 17.17
C GLU A 275 7.91 10.51 18.66
N SER A 276 8.59 11.57 19.00
CA SER A 276 8.71 12.00 20.41
C SER A 276 7.55 12.88 20.90
N ARG A 277 6.74 13.41 19.96
CA ARG A 277 5.64 14.35 20.22
C ARG A 277 4.29 13.64 20.07
N PRO A 278 3.59 13.30 21.18
CA PRO A 278 2.34 12.52 21.11
C PRO A 278 1.24 13.19 20.29
N GLU A 279 1.14 14.53 20.35
CA GLU A 279 0.18 15.31 19.59
C GLU A 279 0.42 15.20 18.06
N ILE A 280 1.67 15.21 17.63
CA ILE A 280 2.05 15.05 16.22
C ILE A 280 1.79 13.61 15.76
N ALA A 281 2.18 12.62 16.57
CA ALA A 281 1.89 11.23 16.26
C ALA A 281 0.37 11.00 16.08
N LEU A 282 -0.45 11.59 16.95
CA LEU A 282 -1.91 11.49 16.87
C LEU A 282 -2.46 12.19 15.64
N GLU A 283 -1.99 13.43 15.33
CA GLU A 283 -2.39 14.17 14.14
C GLU A 283 -2.09 13.37 12.86
N VAL A 284 -0.88 12.81 12.76
CA VAL A 284 -0.48 11.99 11.61
C VAL A 284 -1.34 10.75 11.46
N VAL A 285 -1.47 9.95 12.51
CA VAL A 285 -2.23 8.68 12.45
C VAL A 285 -3.70 8.95 12.19
N SER A 286 -4.29 9.98 12.80
CA SER A 286 -5.70 10.33 12.56
C SER A 286 -5.95 10.90 11.16
N GLY A 287 -4.94 11.53 10.57
CA GLY A 287 -5.05 12.21 9.27
C GLY A 287 -4.89 11.29 8.07
N LEU A 288 -4.35 10.07 8.24
CA LEU A 288 -4.12 9.14 7.13
C LEU A 288 -5.36 8.29 6.83
N PRO A 289 -5.80 8.22 5.57
CA PRO A 289 -7.01 7.50 5.18
C PRO A 289 -6.76 5.98 5.07
N TYR A 290 -6.50 5.31 6.18
CA TYR A 290 -6.15 3.89 6.21
C TYR A 290 -7.22 2.97 5.61
N ARG A 291 -8.52 3.33 5.67
CA ARG A 291 -9.59 2.49 5.10
C ARG A 291 -9.63 2.48 3.58
N ARG A 292 -8.88 3.41 2.92
CA ARG A 292 -8.80 3.51 1.45
C ARG A 292 -8.26 2.24 0.78
N TRP A 293 -7.58 1.35 1.50
CA TRP A 293 -7.14 0.09 0.91
C TRP A 293 -8.30 -0.76 0.37
N ARG A 294 -9.52 -0.57 0.90
CA ARG A 294 -10.71 -1.28 0.41
C ARG A 294 -11.23 -0.76 -0.92
N GLU A 295 -11.02 0.50 -1.22
CA GLU A 295 -11.60 1.21 -2.35
C GLU A 295 -10.67 1.27 -3.55
N ALA A 296 -9.41 1.62 -3.33
CA ALA A 296 -8.43 1.86 -4.39
C ALA A 296 -7.83 0.55 -4.94
N ASN A 297 -7.22 0.67 -6.14
CA ASN A 297 -6.55 -0.44 -6.82
C ASN A 297 -5.03 -0.17 -6.88
N PRO A 298 -4.18 -1.09 -6.38
CA PRO A 298 -2.73 -0.96 -6.47
C PRO A 298 -2.21 -0.90 -7.91
N GLU A 299 -2.82 -1.63 -8.84
CA GLU A 299 -2.44 -1.64 -10.26
C GLU A 299 -2.62 -0.27 -10.90
N ASP A 300 -3.73 0.43 -10.58
CA ASP A 300 -3.97 1.78 -11.09
C ASP A 300 -2.95 2.77 -10.53
N THR A 301 -2.53 2.59 -9.27
CA THR A 301 -1.47 3.38 -8.66
C THR A 301 -0.14 3.19 -9.38
N VAL A 302 0.28 1.93 -9.60
CA VAL A 302 1.50 1.62 -10.34
C VAL A 302 1.43 2.19 -11.76
N ARG A 303 0.30 2.02 -12.45
CA ARG A 303 0.07 2.56 -13.80
C ARG A 303 0.21 4.07 -13.86
N PHE A 304 -0.37 4.78 -12.88
CA PHE A 304 -0.32 6.24 -12.83
C PHE A 304 1.11 6.77 -12.73
N PHE A 305 1.90 6.28 -11.78
CA PHE A 305 3.28 6.71 -11.60
C PHE A 305 4.18 6.22 -12.75
N ALA A 306 4.00 4.97 -13.18
CA ALA A 306 4.76 4.42 -14.30
C ALA A 306 4.57 5.25 -15.58
N LEU A 307 3.34 5.68 -15.89
CA LEU A 307 3.07 6.50 -17.07
C LEU A 307 3.87 7.81 -17.03
N ARG A 308 3.83 8.52 -15.89
CA ARG A 308 4.53 9.80 -15.74
C ARG A 308 6.05 9.63 -15.85
N LEU A 309 6.61 8.61 -15.21
CA LEU A 309 8.05 8.36 -15.24
C LEU A 309 8.53 7.83 -16.61
N TYR A 310 7.70 7.08 -17.32
CA TYR A 310 7.96 6.61 -18.67
C TYR A 310 7.98 7.77 -19.68
N GLU A 311 7.02 8.70 -19.60
CA GLU A 311 6.93 9.88 -20.46
C GLU A 311 8.20 10.73 -20.43
N VAL A 312 8.85 10.81 -19.26
CA VAL A 312 10.10 11.57 -19.08
C VAL A 312 11.36 10.69 -19.12
N GLY A 313 11.24 9.42 -19.50
CA GLY A 313 12.36 8.50 -19.69
C GLY A 313 13.12 8.13 -18.41
N MET A 314 12.48 8.24 -17.25
CA MET A 314 13.05 7.81 -15.96
C MET A 314 12.90 6.30 -15.74
N ILE A 315 11.91 5.68 -16.36
CA ILE A 315 11.79 4.23 -16.51
C ILE A 315 11.68 3.87 -17.98
N LYS A 316 12.09 2.65 -18.34
CA LYS A 316 12.12 2.15 -19.72
C LYS A 316 10.99 1.18 -20.03
N THR A 317 10.48 0.52 -19.00
CA THR A 317 9.39 -0.45 -19.12
C THR A 317 8.07 0.28 -19.31
N SER A 318 7.30 -0.11 -20.34
CA SER A 318 6.00 0.51 -20.59
C SER A 318 5.05 0.29 -19.38
N PRO A 319 4.14 1.24 -19.07
CA PRO A 319 3.28 1.17 -17.90
C PRO A 319 2.45 -0.12 -17.81
N ASN A 320 1.89 -0.58 -18.94
CA ASN A 320 1.10 -1.81 -18.96
C ASN A 320 1.95 -3.05 -18.66
N LYS A 321 3.16 -3.11 -19.21
CA LYS A 321 4.10 -4.20 -18.94
C LYS A 321 4.55 -4.16 -17.48
N LEU A 322 4.89 -2.98 -16.95
CA LEU A 322 5.30 -2.85 -15.57
C LEU A 322 4.18 -3.28 -14.59
N VAL A 323 2.94 -2.87 -14.83
CA VAL A 323 1.79 -3.34 -14.04
C VAL A 323 1.68 -4.86 -14.10
N ALA A 324 1.71 -5.46 -15.30
CA ALA A 324 1.56 -6.90 -15.44
C ALA A 324 2.68 -7.70 -14.76
N GLU A 325 3.90 -7.18 -14.76
CA GLU A 325 5.08 -7.89 -14.22
C GLU A 325 5.36 -7.54 -12.76
N ALA A 326 5.02 -6.34 -12.30
CA ALA A 326 5.43 -5.84 -10.99
C ALA A 326 4.28 -5.70 -9.97
N THR A 327 3.09 -6.23 -10.28
CA THR A 327 1.99 -6.33 -9.30
C THR A 327 1.54 -7.80 -9.16
N ASP A 328 1.32 -8.22 -7.93
CA ASP A 328 0.70 -9.52 -7.61
C ASP A 328 -0.47 -9.29 -6.65
N THR A 329 -1.57 -8.81 -7.20
CA THR A 329 -2.76 -8.41 -6.44
C THR A 329 -3.71 -9.56 -6.10
N ARG A 330 -3.39 -10.82 -6.47
CA ARG A 330 -4.23 -11.99 -6.18
C ARG A 330 -4.56 -12.13 -4.69
N PHE A 331 -3.57 -11.91 -3.80
CA PHE A 331 -3.77 -11.96 -2.35
C PHE A 331 -4.61 -10.78 -1.86
N PHE A 332 -4.32 -9.58 -2.33
CA PHE A 332 -5.05 -8.36 -1.98
C PHE A 332 -6.53 -8.48 -2.34
N ASN A 333 -6.83 -8.93 -3.56
CA ASN A 333 -8.20 -9.10 -4.03
C ASN A 333 -8.95 -10.20 -3.25
N ALA A 334 -8.26 -11.28 -2.85
CA ALA A 334 -8.84 -12.30 -1.97
C ALA A 334 -9.13 -11.73 -0.57
N LEU A 335 -8.19 -10.97 0.01
CA LEU A 335 -8.31 -10.35 1.33
C LEU A 335 -9.38 -9.25 1.35
N LYS A 336 -9.56 -8.48 0.27
CA LYS A 336 -10.69 -7.53 0.15
C LYS A 336 -12.04 -8.22 0.29
N ARG A 337 -12.18 -9.43 -0.24
CA ARG A 337 -13.42 -10.22 -0.08
C ARG A 337 -13.55 -10.81 1.33
N GLU A 338 -12.46 -11.32 1.88
CA GLU A 338 -12.42 -11.94 3.22
C GLU A 338 -12.68 -10.93 4.34
N LEU A 339 -12.02 -9.75 4.26
CA LEU A 339 -12.04 -8.71 5.29
C LEU A 339 -13.16 -7.67 5.08
N LYS A 340 -14.05 -7.92 4.15
CA LYS A 340 -15.13 -7.00 3.80
C LYS A 340 -16.29 -7.01 4.80
N ALA A 341 -16.28 -7.97 5.67
CA ALA A 341 -17.30 -8.12 6.70
C ALA A 341 -17.41 -6.89 7.59
#